data_da2f7f3e3685f5f781523d3629cd0025
#
_entry.id   da2f7f3e3685f5f781523d3629cd0025
#
_cell.length_a   1.000
_cell.length_b   1.000
_cell.length_c   1.000
_cell.angle_alpha   90.00
_cell.angle_beta   90.00
_cell.angle_gamma   90.00
#
_symmetry.space_group_name_H-M   'P 1'
#
loop_
_entity.id
_entity.type
_entity.pdbx_description
1 polymer ?
#
loop_
_entity_poly.entity_id
_entity_poly.type
_entity_poly.pdbx_seq_one_letter_code
_entity_poly.pdbx_strand_id
1 'polypeptide(L)'
;MSPRPSPESRPPTLEAVAEVAGVSRATVSRVINAVPTVDPRIRAAVERAIAEIGYVPNLAARSLVTRSTNSIALVISEPDREYEAPFLNRVFTDPFFGRVTAGAQEVLRPRGIHLVIIPADPPAHHLVVRYLRQGHVDGVLLISSHSEDPIPR
;
A
#
# COMPACT_ATOMS: atom_id res chain seq x y z
N MET A 1 11.47 -23.03 24.81
CA MET A 1 10.88 -22.03 25.72
C MET A 1 11.37 -20.66 25.21
N SER A 2 10.58 -20.03 24.32
CA SER A 2 10.95 -18.73 23.73
C SER A 2 10.76 -17.62 24.78
N PRO A 3 11.72 -16.67 24.91
CA PRO A 3 11.60 -15.58 25.87
C PRO A 3 10.39 -14.69 25.51
N ARG A 4 9.58 -14.34 26.51
CA ARG A 4 8.54 -13.32 26.37
C ARG A 4 9.21 -11.97 26.02
N PRO A 5 8.70 -11.20 25.05
CA PRO A 5 9.22 -9.88 24.80
C PRO A 5 9.07 -8.99 26.04
N SER A 6 10.13 -8.25 26.34
CA SER A 6 10.18 -7.30 27.46
C SER A 6 9.11 -6.20 27.31
N PRO A 7 8.57 -5.65 28.41
CA PRO A 7 7.50 -4.65 28.38
C PRO A 7 7.89 -3.33 27.67
N GLU A 8 9.17 -3.11 27.36
CA GLU A 8 9.69 -1.90 26.71
C GLU A 8 9.59 -1.89 25.18
N SER A 9 9.05 -2.93 24.53
CA SER A 9 9.00 -3.06 23.05
C SER A 9 7.60 -2.92 22.45
N ARG A 10 6.64 -2.37 23.20
CA ARG A 10 5.31 -2.15 22.61
C ARG A 10 5.37 -0.94 21.67
N PRO A 11 4.99 -1.09 20.38
CA PRO A 11 5.02 0.04 19.46
C PRO A 11 4.15 1.19 19.99
N PRO A 12 4.57 2.45 19.81
CA PRO A 12 3.81 3.61 20.24
C PRO A 12 2.37 3.55 19.72
N THR A 13 1.43 4.03 20.53
CA THR A 13 0.00 4.03 20.18
C THR A 13 -0.47 5.45 19.86
N LEU A 14 -1.64 5.57 19.25
CA LEU A 14 -2.29 6.84 18.99
C LEU A 14 -2.63 7.58 20.29
N GLU A 15 -2.91 6.85 21.36
CA GLU A 15 -3.11 7.37 22.71
C GLU A 15 -1.83 7.99 23.26
N ALA A 16 -0.67 7.36 23.07
CA ALA A 16 0.62 7.91 23.49
C ALA A 16 0.94 9.24 22.76
N VAL A 17 0.65 9.33 21.45
CA VAL A 17 0.75 10.58 20.70
C VAL A 17 -0.14 11.67 21.30
N ALA A 18 -1.38 11.32 21.65
CA ALA A 18 -2.35 12.26 22.21
C ALA A 18 -1.88 12.82 23.57
N GLU A 19 -1.31 11.96 24.40
CA GLU A 19 -0.75 12.33 25.69
C GLU A 19 0.45 13.30 25.53
N VAL A 20 1.42 12.94 24.69
CA VAL A 20 2.62 13.80 24.45
C VAL A 20 2.25 15.13 23.78
N ALA A 21 1.29 15.13 22.86
CA ALA A 21 0.84 16.35 22.18
C ALA A 21 -0.13 17.20 23.02
N GLY A 22 -0.61 16.72 24.15
CA GLY A 22 -1.59 17.42 25.00
C GLY A 22 -2.95 17.62 24.35
N VAL A 23 -3.39 16.71 23.50
CA VAL A 23 -4.65 16.81 22.73
C VAL A 23 -5.47 15.53 22.85
N SER A 24 -6.73 15.56 22.38
CA SER A 24 -7.55 14.37 22.35
C SER A 24 -7.10 13.38 21.24
N ARG A 25 -7.36 12.07 21.44
CA ARG A 25 -7.17 11.04 20.40
C ARG A 25 -7.87 11.39 19.09
N ALA A 26 -9.08 11.97 19.17
CA ALA A 26 -9.82 12.40 17.99
C ALA A 26 -9.09 13.51 17.23
N THR A 27 -8.42 14.41 17.93
CA THR A 27 -7.61 15.48 17.32
C THR A 27 -6.37 14.89 16.63
N VAL A 28 -5.66 13.95 17.25
CA VAL A 28 -4.54 13.24 16.62
C VAL A 28 -5.00 12.53 15.34
N SER A 29 -6.13 11.80 15.40
CA SER A 29 -6.70 11.13 14.22
C SER A 29 -7.01 12.11 13.08
N ARG A 30 -7.56 13.30 13.38
CA ARG A 30 -7.82 14.33 12.36
C ARG A 30 -6.53 14.86 11.74
N VAL A 31 -5.48 15.05 12.52
CA VAL A 31 -4.17 15.47 12.00
C VAL A 31 -3.58 14.41 11.08
N ILE A 32 -3.55 13.15 11.51
CA ILE A 32 -3.03 12.00 10.72
C ILE A 32 -3.80 11.85 9.40
N ASN A 33 -5.11 12.10 9.42
CA ASN A 33 -5.96 12.02 8.22
C ASN A 33 -5.98 13.32 7.41
N ALA A 34 -5.08 14.26 7.70
CA ALA A 34 -4.91 15.54 6.99
C ALA A 34 -6.20 16.38 6.89
N VAL A 35 -7.09 16.32 7.91
CA VAL A 35 -8.33 17.13 7.94
C VAL A 35 -7.96 18.61 7.91
N PRO A 36 -8.47 19.41 6.94
CA PRO A 36 -8.04 20.80 6.74
C PRO A 36 -8.40 21.75 7.89
N THR A 37 -9.45 21.41 8.64
CA THR A 37 -10.00 22.28 9.70
C THR A 37 -9.22 22.24 11.03
N VAL A 38 -8.13 21.47 11.12
CA VAL A 38 -7.29 21.42 12.32
C VAL A 38 -6.38 22.65 12.36
N ASP A 39 -6.39 23.33 13.52
CA ASP A 39 -5.52 24.47 13.78
C ASP A 39 -4.05 24.16 13.48
N PRO A 40 -3.31 25.01 12.77
CA PRO A 40 -1.90 24.77 12.41
C PRO A 40 -0.98 24.54 13.61
N ARG A 41 -1.24 25.17 14.76
CA ARG A 41 -0.44 25.01 15.99
C ARG A 41 -0.66 23.60 16.58
N ILE A 42 -1.92 23.14 16.58
CA ILE A 42 -2.27 21.79 17.02
C ILE A 42 -1.64 20.76 16.10
N ARG A 43 -1.72 20.96 14.79
CA ARG A 43 -1.08 20.10 13.79
C ARG A 43 0.42 19.97 14.08
N ALA A 44 1.12 21.09 14.23
CA ALA A 44 2.56 21.09 14.51
C ALA A 44 2.92 20.40 15.84
N ALA A 45 2.08 20.51 16.87
CA ALA A 45 2.28 19.82 18.15
C ALA A 45 2.15 18.30 18.00
N VAL A 46 1.14 17.83 17.28
CA VAL A 46 0.93 16.41 17.01
C VAL A 46 2.04 15.82 16.13
N GLU A 47 2.47 16.53 15.10
CA GLU A 47 3.56 16.08 14.21
C GLU A 47 4.89 15.96 14.98
N ARG A 48 5.18 16.87 15.88
CA ARG A 48 6.34 16.76 16.77
C ARG A 48 6.25 15.56 17.70
N ALA A 49 5.09 15.33 18.34
CA ALA A 49 4.88 14.19 19.21
C ALA A 49 5.04 12.86 18.45
N ILE A 50 4.52 12.76 17.21
CA ILE A 50 4.69 11.60 16.33
C ILE A 50 6.18 11.33 16.09
N ALA A 51 6.96 12.37 15.76
CA ALA A 51 8.39 12.24 15.49
C ALA A 51 9.17 11.86 16.76
N GLU A 52 8.83 12.45 17.91
CA GLU A 52 9.48 12.22 19.20
C GLU A 52 9.37 10.77 19.68
N ILE A 53 8.16 10.19 19.61
CA ILE A 53 7.93 8.83 20.10
C ILE A 53 8.07 7.76 19.02
N GLY A 54 8.36 8.15 17.77
CA GLY A 54 8.49 7.21 16.63
C GLY A 54 7.18 6.51 16.27
N TYR A 55 6.04 7.18 16.45
CA TYR A 55 4.75 6.60 16.10
C TYR A 55 4.59 6.48 14.58
N VAL A 56 4.25 5.27 14.12
CA VAL A 56 3.90 5.03 12.72
C VAL A 56 2.41 4.76 12.62
N PRO A 57 1.64 5.58 11.89
CA PRO A 57 0.22 5.35 11.69
C PRO A 57 -0.06 3.98 11.09
N ASN A 58 -1.02 3.26 11.68
CA ASN A 58 -1.45 1.97 11.12
C ASN A 58 -2.22 2.21 9.82
N LEU A 59 -1.61 1.82 8.69
CA LEU A 59 -2.18 1.99 7.36
C LEU A 59 -3.50 1.23 7.19
N ALA A 60 -3.64 0.04 7.80
CA ALA A 60 -4.88 -0.72 7.76
C ALA A 60 -6.03 0.00 8.48
N ALA A 61 -5.77 0.61 9.64
CA ALA A 61 -6.76 1.42 10.33
C ALA A 61 -7.10 2.71 9.56
N ARG A 62 -6.10 3.30 8.90
CA ARG A 62 -6.28 4.49 8.07
C ARG A 62 -7.10 4.18 6.82
N SER A 63 -6.86 3.07 6.14
CA SER A 63 -7.59 2.68 4.92
C SER A 63 -9.07 2.47 5.17
N LEU A 64 -9.47 2.03 6.37
CA LEU A 64 -10.88 1.95 6.76
C LEU A 64 -11.57 3.33 6.82
N VAL A 65 -10.84 4.36 7.23
CA VAL A 65 -11.37 5.73 7.34
C VAL A 65 -11.33 6.46 6.01
N THR A 66 -10.20 6.38 5.30
CA THR A 66 -9.99 7.10 4.03
C THR A 66 -10.54 6.36 2.82
N ARG A 67 -10.86 5.08 2.96
CA ARG A 67 -11.21 4.16 1.86
C ARG A 67 -10.15 4.12 0.76
N SER A 68 -8.88 4.32 1.14
CA SER A 68 -7.74 4.31 0.23
C SER A 68 -6.57 3.58 0.86
N THR A 69 -5.93 2.71 0.09
CA THR A 69 -4.73 1.95 0.47
C THR A 69 -3.45 2.66 0.04
N ASN A 70 -3.55 3.72 -0.77
CA ASN A 70 -2.45 4.37 -1.47
C ASN A 70 -1.58 3.36 -2.26
N SER A 71 -2.23 2.39 -2.87
CA SER A 71 -1.55 1.34 -3.64
C SER A 71 -2.27 1.09 -4.96
N ILE A 72 -1.50 0.91 -6.03
CA ILE A 72 -1.96 0.51 -7.36
C ILE A 72 -1.30 -0.82 -7.70
N ALA A 73 -2.07 -1.78 -8.19
CA ALA A 73 -1.54 -3.02 -8.71
C ALA A 73 -1.11 -2.85 -10.18
N LEU A 74 0.10 -3.26 -10.52
CA LEU A 74 0.52 -3.53 -11.89
C LEU A 74 0.40 -5.04 -12.11
N VAL A 75 -0.67 -5.45 -12.75
CA VAL A 75 -0.92 -6.85 -13.07
C VAL A 75 -0.35 -7.16 -14.46
N ILE A 76 0.56 -8.12 -14.49
CA ILE A 76 1.18 -8.61 -15.71
C ILE A 76 0.52 -9.96 -16.01
N SER A 77 -0.39 -9.97 -16.98
CA SER A 77 -1.10 -11.18 -17.36
C SER A 77 -0.31 -12.00 -18.37
N GLU A 78 -0.39 -13.32 -18.25
CA GLU A 78 0.20 -14.25 -19.21
C GLU A 78 -0.92 -15.04 -19.90
N PRO A 79 -0.90 -15.16 -21.24
CA PRO A 79 -1.78 -16.07 -21.94
C PRO A 79 -1.42 -17.53 -21.63
N ASP A 80 -2.41 -18.40 -21.68
CA ASP A 80 -2.21 -19.85 -21.54
C ASP A 80 -1.49 -20.40 -22.78
N ARG A 81 -0.18 -20.23 -22.82
CA ARG A 81 0.72 -20.69 -23.86
C ARG A 81 1.97 -21.30 -23.26
N GLU A 82 2.48 -22.34 -23.88
CA GLU A 82 3.79 -22.88 -23.53
C GLU A 82 4.91 -21.94 -24.03
N TYR A 83 5.77 -21.55 -23.11
CA TYR A 83 6.97 -20.78 -23.39
C TYR A 83 8.21 -21.55 -22.90
N GLU A 84 9.34 -21.37 -23.59
CA GLU A 84 10.61 -22.01 -23.21
C GLU A 84 11.13 -21.56 -21.83
N ALA A 85 10.87 -20.31 -21.45
CA ALA A 85 11.31 -19.76 -20.18
C ALA A 85 10.13 -19.54 -19.21
N PRO A 86 10.34 -19.76 -17.89
CA PRO A 86 9.35 -19.50 -16.87
C PRO A 86 8.84 -18.04 -16.92
N PHE A 87 7.55 -17.85 -16.67
CA PHE A 87 6.90 -16.53 -16.75
C PHE A 87 7.62 -15.45 -15.93
N LEU A 88 7.91 -15.71 -14.67
CA LEU A 88 8.62 -14.76 -13.81
C LEU A 88 9.98 -14.37 -14.37
N ASN A 89 10.72 -15.31 -14.95
CA ASN A 89 12.02 -15.00 -15.56
C ASN A 89 11.86 -14.00 -16.71
N ARG A 90 10.86 -14.19 -17.57
CA ARG A 90 10.56 -13.27 -18.69
C ARG A 90 10.15 -11.89 -18.19
N VAL A 91 9.28 -11.81 -17.17
CA VAL A 91 8.86 -10.55 -16.57
C VAL A 91 10.05 -9.71 -16.08
N PHE A 92 11.06 -10.36 -15.48
CA PHE A 92 12.21 -9.65 -14.94
C PHE A 92 13.36 -9.45 -15.92
N THR A 93 13.39 -10.17 -17.03
CA THR A 93 14.46 -10.04 -18.04
C THR A 93 14.06 -9.24 -19.27
N ASP A 94 12.77 -9.13 -19.58
CA ASP A 94 12.28 -8.34 -20.71
C ASP A 94 12.30 -6.83 -20.37
N PRO A 95 13.04 -6.01 -21.13
CA PRO A 95 13.12 -4.57 -20.90
C PRO A 95 11.78 -3.84 -21.00
N PHE A 96 10.77 -4.41 -21.65
CA PHE A 96 9.43 -3.84 -21.74
C PHE A 96 8.81 -3.64 -20.36
N PHE A 97 8.80 -4.68 -19.52
CA PHE A 97 8.20 -4.60 -18.20
C PHE A 97 8.95 -3.64 -17.28
N GLY A 98 10.27 -3.57 -17.41
CA GLY A 98 11.09 -2.58 -16.70
C GLY A 98 10.71 -1.14 -17.05
N ARG A 99 10.51 -0.83 -18.35
CA ARG A 99 10.09 0.51 -18.79
C ARG A 99 8.68 0.86 -18.31
N VAL A 100 7.74 -0.07 -18.39
CA VAL A 100 6.37 0.15 -17.88
C VAL A 100 6.39 0.43 -16.38
N THR A 101 7.14 -0.36 -15.62
CA THR A 101 7.28 -0.16 -14.17
C THR A 101 7.90 1.19 -13.84
N ALA A 102 8.96 1.59 -14.54
CA ALA A 102 9.62 2.89 -14.34
C ALA A 102 8.65 4.05 -14.64
N GLY A 103 7.94 4.01 -15.77
CA GLY A 103 6.97 5.05 -16.13
C GLY A 103 5.82 5.14 -15.12
N ALA A 104 5.31 4.02 -14.61
CA ALA A 104 4.32 4.01 -13.55
C ALA A 104 4.85 4.65 -12.27
N GLN A 105 6.07 4.31 -11.86
CA GLN A 105 6.71 4.85 -10.66
C GLN A 105 6.98 6.38 -10.75
N GLU A 106 7.33 6.91 -11.92
CA GLU A 106 7.49 8.35 -12.12
C GLU A 106 6.22 9.14 -11.78
N VAL A 107 5.06 8.56 -12.06
CA VAL A 107 3.76 9.19 -11.78
C VAL A 107 3.28 8.96 -10.34
N LEU A 108 3.47 7.75 -9.81
CA LEU A 108 2.89 7.32 -8.54
C LEU A 108 3.71 7.78 -7.34
N ARG A 109 5.05 7.67 -7.42
CA ARG A 109 5.96 7.97 -6.31
C ARG A 109 5.82 9.40 -5.77
N PRO A 110 5.74 10.47 -6.58
CA PRO A 110 5.56 11.83 -6.06
C PRO A 110 4.23 12.05 -5.34
N ARG A 111 3.25 11.15 -5.56
CA ARG A 111 1.93 11.17 -4.93
C ARG A 111 1.84 10.30 -3.67
N GLY A 112 2.94 9.66 -3.27
CA GLY A 112 2.95 8.72 -2.14
C GLY A 112 2.15 7.45 -2.40
N ILE A 113 1.97 7.06 -3.66
CA ILE A 113 1.26 5.85 -4.06
C ILE A 113 2.27 4.74 -4.34
N HIS A 114 2.04 3.57 -3.75
CA HIS A 114 2.87 2.40 -3.93
C HIS A 114 2.45 1.59 -5.15
N LEU A 115 3.42 1.03 -5.87
CA LEU A 115 3.17 0.10 -6.97
C LEU A 115 3.40 -1.33 -6.49
N VAL A 116 2.36 -2.16 -6.59
CA VAL A 116 2.40 -3.60 -6.29
C VAL A 116 2.43 -4.36 -7.60
N ILE A 117 3.52 -5.02 -7.91
CA ILE A 117 3.66 -5.83 -9.14
C ILE A 117 3.11 -7.22 -8.86
N ILE A 118 2.14 -7.66 -9.67
CA ILE A 118 1.47 -8.95 -9.53
C ILE A 118 1.57 -9.71 -10.85
N PRO A 119 2.47 -10.66 -10.96
CA PRO A 119 2.46 -11.63 -12.07
C PRO A 119 1.22 -12.51 -11.98
N ALA A 120 0.52 -12.67 -13.09
CA ALA A 120 -0.73 -13.40 -13.19
C ALA A 120 -0.64 -14.44 -14.33
N ASP A 121 -0.02 -15.55 -14.03
CA ASP A 121 -0.06 -16.76 -14.86
C ASP A 121 -1.40 -17.47 -14.72
N PRO A 122 -1.81 -18.34 -15.68
CA PRO A 122 -3.13 -18.96 -15.67
C PRO A 122 -3.53 -19.63 -14.36
N PRO A 123 -2.67 -20.40 -13.67
CA PRO A 123 -3.00 -20.97 -12.36
C PRO A 123 -3.27 -19.94 -11.28
N ALA A 124 -2.65 -18.74 -11.36
CA ALA A 124 -2.76 -17.68 -10.35
C ALA A 124 -3.91 -16.69 -10.62
N HIS A 125 -4.52 -16.67 -11.79
CA HIS A 125 -5.56 -15.69 -12.16
C HIS A 125 -6.66 -15.56 -11.11
N HIS A 126 -7.18 -16.66 -10.58
CA HIS A 126 -8.25 -16.63 -9.58
C HIS A 126 -7.79 -16.00 -8.23
N LEU A 127 -6.52 -16.15 -7.89
CA LEU A 127 -5.94 -15.53 -6.67
C LEU A 127 -5.79 -14.02 -6.86
N VAL A 128 -5.36 -13.59 -8.05
CA VAL A 128 -5.22 -12.18 -8.40
C VAL A 128 -6.59 -11.49 -8.38
N VAL A 129 -7.61 -12.06 -9.04
CA VAL A 129 -8.98 -11.53 -9.01
C VAL A 129 -9.50 -11.41 -7.59
N ARG A 130 -9.29 -12.42 -6.76
CA ARG A 130 -9.67 -12.38 -5.33
C ARG A 130 -8.95 -11.27 -4.58
N TYR A 131 -7.64 -11.12 -4.75
CA TYR A 131 -6.84 -10.07 -4.12
C TYR A 131 -7.35 -8.67 -4.49
N LEU A 132 -7.62 -8.42 -5.77
CA LEU A 132 -8.14 -7.14 -6.25
C LEU A 132 -9.52 -6.82 -5.67
N ARG A 133 -10.42 -7.82 -5.61
CA ARG A 133 -11.78 -7.65 -5.05
C ARG A 133 -11.79 -7.44 -3.53
N GLN A 134 -10.73 -7.83 -2.83
CA GLN A 134 -10.60 -7.61 -1.38
C GLN A 134 -10.22 -6.17 -1.01
N GLY A 135 -9.97 -5.29 -1.99
CA GLY A 135 -9.68 -3.88 -1.74
C GLY A 135 -8.28 -3.63 -1.18
N HIS A 136 -7.31 -4.48 -1.51
CA HIS A 136 -5.91 -4.30 -1.12
C HIS A 136 -5.21 -3.19 -1.92
N VAL A 137 -5.81 -2.76 -3.01
CA VAL A 137 -5.30 -1.69 -3.90
C VAL A 137 -6.46 -0.78 -4.32
N ASP A 138 -6.13 0.45 -4.66
CA ASP A 138 -7.10 1.48 -5.07
C ASP A 138 -7.41 1.44 -6.57
N GLY A 139 -6.57 0.75 -7.34
CA GLY A 139 -6.73 0.62 -8.78
C GLY A 139 -5.77 -0.40 -9.37
N VAL A 140 -5.95 -0.68 -10.66
CA VAL A 140 -5.18 -1.68 -11.40
C VAL A 140 -4.68 -1.11 -12.71
N LEU A 141 -3.41 -1.34 -13.01
CA LEU A 141 -2.82 -1.25 -14.34
C LEU A 141 -2.65 -2.67 -14.85
N LEU A 142 -3.33 -3.03 -15.92
CA LEU A 142 -3.25 -4.36 -16.51
C LEU A 142 -2.42 -4.28 -17.80
N ILE A 143 -1.40 -5.10 -17.92
CA ILE A 143 -0.56 -5.23 -19.10
C ILE A 143 -0.49 -6.67 -19.59
N SER A 144 -0.21 -6.83 -20.88
CA SER A 144 -0.22 -8.13 -21.57
C SER A 144 -1.58 -8.85 -21.53
N SER A 145 -2.67 -8.09 -21.34
CA SER A 145 -4.03 -8.63 -21.39
C SER A 145 -4.43 -9.05 -22.80
N HIS A 146 -5.26 -10.08 -22.90
CA HIS A 146 -5.80 -10.62 -24.14
C HIS A 146 -7.30 -10.92 -23.97
N SER A 147 -7.98 -11.26 -25.07
CA SER A 147 -9.46 -11.34 -25.11
C SER A 147 -10.08 -12.37 -24.14
N GLU A 148 -9.33 -13.38 -23.76
CA GLU A 148 -9.78 -14.45 -22.85
C GLU A 148 -9.33 -14.24 -21.38
N ASP A 149 -8.69 -13.12 -21.10
CA ASP A 149 -8.20 -12.81 -19.75
C ASP A 149 -9.37 -12.60 -18.78
N PRO A 150 -9.44 -13.33 -17.66
CA PRO A 150 -10.51 -13.20 -16.69
C PRO A 150 -10.39 -11.95 -15.78
N ILE A 151 -9.22 -11.28 -15.77
CA ILE A 151 -8.92 -10.20 -14.83
C ILE A 151 -9.72 -8.91 -15.11
N PRO A 152 -9.98 -8.49 -16.37
CA PRO A 152 -10.71 -7.26 -16.66
C PRO A 152 -12.21 -7.29 -16.35
N ARG A 153 -12.77 -8.41 -15.94
CA ARG A 153 -14.23 -8.60 -15.75
C ARG A 153 -14.73 -8.45 -14.34
#